data_7b3c1718f9e5a925cbb20cb7769c3ab6
#
_entry.id   7b3c1718f9e5a925cbb20cb7769c3ab6
#
_cell.length_a   1.000
_cell.length_b   1.000
_cell.length_c   1.000
_cell.angle_alpha   90.00
_cell.angle_beta   90.00
_cell.angle_gamma   90.00
#
_symmetry.space_group_name_H-M   'P 1'
#
loop_
_entity.id
_entity.type
_entity.pdbx_description
1 polymer ?
#
loop_
_entity_poly.entity_id
_entity_poly.type
_entity_poly.pdbx_seq_one_letter_code
_entity_poly.pdbx_strand_id
1 'polypeptide(L)'
;TQNVTYKAIPGFAERGPELIDLNSSAGRMMAYYNRINELLTPLPYTFGNQTGLERKITFHESWIKMIQDNMVSILGWIQYEKVKWLQNNNPEVPGLVYKLAPLDDKMRKLGNVRKLWAAILESTSVIDVFKDEPIKVGAYDVDHFIPWSFVMNDELWNLMPMDSSLNSSKSNRLPQWEKFFMKFAKNQYVMYELVHEKAGIRKLYESCYRDNLHSIWASQELYRKGNSKEEFYGILE
;
A
#
# COMPACT_ATOMS: atom_id res chain seq x y z
N THR A 1 -0.16 19.14 -16.29
CA THR A 1 -1.46 19.62 -15.75
C THR A 1 -2.45 19.95 -16.87
N GLN A 2 -2.06 20.62 -17.96
CA GLN A 2 -2.94 20.98 -19.07
C GLN A 2 -3.51 19.75 -19.80
N ASN A 3 -2.67 18.73 -20.02
CA ASN A 3 -3.10 17.47 -20.65
C ASN A 3 -4.06 16.63 -19.79
N VAL A 4 -3.97 16.76 -18.47
CA VAL A 4 -4.87 16.05 -17.54
C VAL A 4 -6.27 16.64 -17.61
N THR A 5 -6.38 17.97 -17.64
CA THR A 5 -7.66 18.68 -17.75
C THR A 5 -8.38 18.32 -19.05
N TYR A 6 -7.64 18.23 -20.15
CA TYR A 6 -8.16 17.89 -21.46
C TYR A 6 -8.82 16.50 -21.53
N LYS A 7 -8.20 15.50 -20.93
CA LYS A 7 -8.70 14.11 -20.94
C LYS A 7 -9.76 13.82 -19.90
N ALA A 8 -9.91 14.68 -18.89
CA ALA A 8 -10.79 14.44 -17.76
C ALA A 8 -12.21 15.00 -17.94
N ILE A 9 -12.46 15.79 -19.00
CA ILE A 9 -13.79 16.38 -19.24
C ILE A 9 -14.67 15.38 -19.97
N PRO A 10 -15.73 14.84 -19.33
CA PRO A 10 -16.67 13.93 -20.00
C PRO A 10 -17.31 14.59 -21.21
N GLY A 11 -17.49 13.86 -22.33
CA GLY A 11 -18.08 14.37 -23.56
C GLY A 11 -17.17 15.29 -24.38
N PHE A 12 -15.91 15.42 -24.01
CA PHE A 12 -14.96 16.24 -24.71
C PHE A 12 -14.66 15.69 -26.12
N ALA A 13 -14.59 14.36 -26.24
CA ALA A 13 -14.40 13.67 -27.53
C ALA A 13 -15.61 13.80 -28.47
N GLU A 14 -16.81 14.05 -27.93
CA GLU A 14 -18.05 14.16 -28.69
C GLU A 14 -18.25 15.56 -29.29
N ARG A 15 -17.51 16.58 -28.80
CA ARG A 15 -17.68 17.99 -29.18
C ARG A 15 -16.84 18.45 -30.36
N GLY A 16 -16.26 17.52 -31.02
CA GLY A 16 -15.83 17.74 -32.35
C GLY A 16 -14.33 17.70 -32.63
N PRO A 17 -14.04 17.26 -33.82
CA PRO A 17 -12.71 17.24 -34.40
C PRO A 17 -12.01 18.61 -34.39
N GLU A 18 -12.77 19.70 -34.28
CA GLU A 18 -12.24 21.06 -34.18
C GLU A 18 -11.37 21.33 -32.96
N LEU A 19 -11.56 20.55 -31.90
CA LEU A 19 -10.78 20.67 -30.65
C LEU A 19 -9.64 19.65 -30.58
N ILE A 20 -9.58 18.70 -31.51
CA ILE A 20 -8.64 17.58 -31.50
C ILE A 20 -7.40 17.87 -32.35
N ASP A 21 -7.47 18.77 -33.30
CA ASP A 21 -6.34 19.15 -34.17
C ASP A 21 -5.39 20.13 -33.49
N LEU A 22 -4.96 19.76 -32.31
CA LEU A 22 -3.96 20.46 -31.52
C LEU A 22 -2.57 19.83 -31.73
N ASN A 23 -2.16 19.69 -32.99
CA ASN A 23 -0.76 19.46 -33.26
C ASN A 23 0.04 20.70 -32.93
N SER A 24 0.11 20.96 -31.65
CA SER A 24 1.24 21.37 -30.87
C SER A 24 2.02 22.64 -31.25
N SER A 25 1.38 23.76 -31.33
CA SER A 25 2.11 24.97 -30.94
C SER A 25 1.41 25.61 -29.73
N ALA A 26 2.21 26.25 -28.86
CA ALA A 26 1.68 26.94 -27.67
C ALA A 26 0.57 27.95 -28.03
N GLY A 27 0.61 28.54 -29.24
CA GLY A 27 -0.43 29.44 -29.75
C GLY A 27 -1.78 28.76 -30.06
N ARG A 28 -1.77 27.55 -30.62
CA ARG A 28 -3.01 26.79 -30.87
C ARG A 28 -3.64 26.31 -29.57
N MET A 29 -2.81 25.93 -28.61
CA MET A 29 -3.29 25.56 -27.28
C MET A 29 -3.98 26.74 -26.58
N MET A 30 -3.45 27.95 -26.73
CA MET A 30 -4.03 29.15 -26.15
C MET A 30 -5.36 29.51 -26.83
N ALA A 31 -5.45 29.44 -28.16
CA ALA A 31 -6.71 29.64 -28.91
C ALA A 31 -7.78 28.62 -28.48
N TYR A 32 -7.37 27.37 -28.23
CA TYR A 32 -8.24 26.34 -27.71
C TYR A 32 -8.78 26.66 -26.31
N TYR A 33 -7.95 27.11 -25.37
CA TYR A 33 -8.40 27.49 -24.04
C TYR A 33 -9.33 28.71 -24.02
N ASN A 34 -9.09 29.66 -24.90
CA ASN A 34 -9.99 30.80 -25.06
C ASN A 34 -11.36 30.34 -25.59
N ARG A 35 -11.39 29.44 -26.58
CA ARG A 35 -12.64 28.88 -27.11
C ARG A 35 -13.41 28.06 -26.08
N ILE A 36 -12.73 27.36 -25.20
CA ILE A 36 -13.38 26.63 -24.08
C ILE A 36 -14.19 27.59 -23.19
N ASN A 37 -13.69 28.79 -22.96
CA ASN A 37 -14.36 29.80 -22.15
C ASN A 37 -15.65 30.32 -22.81
N GLU A 38 -15.77 30.20 -24.14
CA GLU A 38 -16.91 30.64 -24.94
C GLU A 38 -18.01 29.56 -25.09
N LEU A 39 -17.77 28.34 -24.61
CA LEU A 39 -18.78 27.27 -24.71
C LEU A 39 -20.00 27.57 -23.85
N LEU A 40 -21.19 27.38 -24.43
CA LEU A 40 -22.49 27.58 -23.79
C LEU A 40 -22.73 26.62 -22.61
N THR A 41 -22.09 25.48 -22.62
CA THR A 41 -22.18 24.54 -21.49
C THR A 41 -21.14 24.91 -20.44
N PRO A 42 -21.57 25.18 -19.19
CA PRO A 42 -20.64 25.58 -18.16
C PRO A 42 -19.63 24.47 -17.86
N LEU A 43 -18.37 24.78 -18.09
CA LEU A 43 -17.25 23.93 -17.68
C LEU A 43 -16.99 24.11 -16.18
N PRO A 44 -16.30 23.17 -15.54
CA PRO A 44 -15.98 23.27 -14.11
C PRO A 44 -15.29 24.59 -13.75
N TYR A 45 -14.41 25.08 -14.63
CA TYR A 45 -13.67 26.31 -14.45
C TYR A 45 -13.26 26.94 -15.78
N THR A 46 -12.94 28.21 -15.74
CA THR A 46 -12.35 28.97 -16.84
C THR A 46 -10.97 29.47 -16.45
N PHE A 47 -10.09 29.64 -17.45
CA PHE A 47 -8.77 30.23 -17.25
C PHE A 47 -8.81 31.75 -17.40
N GLY A 48 -8.07 32.45 -16.53
CA GLY A 48 -7.78 33.88 -16.74
C GLY A 48 -6.83 34.10 -17.92
N ASN A 49 -6.77 35.35 -18.37
CA ASN A 49 -6.00 35.76 -19.54
C ASN A 49 -4.49 35.87 -19.32
N GLN A 50 -3.97 35.40 -18.15
CA GLN A 50 -2.54 35.43 -17.88
C GLN A 50 -1.80 34.44 -18.78
N THR A 51 -0.60 34.83 -19.19
CA THR A 51 0.33 34.01 -19.95
C THR A 51 1.33 33.35 -19.00
N GLY A 52 1.71 32.08 -19.25
CA GLY A 52 2.70 31.39 -18.45
C GLY A 52 2.14 30.17 -17.69
N LEU A 53 2.93 29.66 -16.75
CA LEU A 53 2.58 28.49 -15.94
C LEU A 53 1.61 28.79 -14.80
N GLU A 54 1.63 30.01 -14.30
CA GLU A 54 0.72 30.49 -13.26
C GLU A 54 -0.49 31.16 -13.91
N ARG A 55 -1.67 30.56 -13.69
CA ARG A 55 -2.93 31.09 -14.24
C ARG A 55 -4.00 31.12 -13.17
N LYS A 56 -4.75 32.20 -13.15
CA LYS A 56 -5.98 32.28 -12.34
C LYS A 56 -7.02 31.35 -12.94
N ILE A 57 -7.67 30.58 -12.07
CA ILE A 57 -8.79 29.71 -12.41
C ILE A 57 -10.02 30.26 -11.71
N THR A 58 -11.13 30.38 -12.43
CA THR A 58 -12.41 30.77 -11.86
C THR A 58 -13.40 29.62 -12.03
N PHE A 59 -13.86 29.05 -10.92
CA PHE A 59 -14.85 27.99 -10.94
C PHE A 59 -16.25 28.54 -11.21
N HIS A 60 -17.02 27.78 -11.99
CA HIS A 60 -18.41 28.09 -12.22
C HIS A 60 -19.28 27.73 -11.00
N GLU A 61 -20.21 28.59 -10.60
CA GLU A 61 -20.99 28.43 -9.36
C GLU A 61 -21.77 27.12 -9.27
N SER A 62 -22.37 26.65 -10.36
CA SER A 62 -23.08 25.36 -10.38
C SER A 62 -22.15 24.18 -10.09
N TRP A 63 -20.91 24.27 -10.54
CA TRP A 63 -19.89 23.24 -10.28
C TRP A 63 -19.36 23.32 -8.85
N ILE A 64 -19.21 24.53 -8.28
CA ILE A 64 -18.81 24.69 -6.88
C ILE A 64 -19.83 23.99 -5.98
N LYS A 65 -21.11 24.25 -6.19
CA LYS A 65 -22.18 23.61 -5.41
C LYS A 65 -22.18 22.09 -5.59
N MET A 66 -22.12 21.60 -6.83
CA MET A 66 -22.08 20.16 -7.12
C MET A 66 -20.87 19.47 -6.46
N ILE A 67 -19.69 20.10 -6.49
CA ILE A 67 -18.48 19.57 -5.85
C ILE A 67 -18.65 19.55 -4.33
N GLN A 68 -19.18 20.61 -3.72
CA GLN A 68 -19.41 20.68 -2.28
C GLN A 68 -20.41 19.61 -1.81
N ASP A 69 -21.52 19.45 -2.52
CA ASP A 69 -22.57 18.48 -2.19
C ASP A 69 -22.10 17.02 -2.34
N ASN A 70 -21.10 16.78 -3.20
CA ASN A 70 -20.58 15.44 -3.51
C ASN A 70 -19.10 15.26 -3.15
N MET A 71 -18.54 16.07 -2.29
CA MET A 71 -17.11 16.13 -1.97
C MET A 71 -16.53 14.75 -1.62
N VAL A 72 -17.21 14.02 -0.75
CA VAL A 72 -16.74 12.70 -0.28
C VAL A 72 -16.65 11.71 -1.44
N SER A 73 -17.68 11.66 -2.28
CA SER A 73 -17.72 10.76 -3.43
C SER A 73 -16.66 11.11 -4.48
N ILE A 74 -16.47 12.41 -4.73
CA ILE A 74 -15.48 12.91 -5.70
C ILE A 74 -14.06 12.59 -5.21
N LEU A 75 -13.76 12.84 -3.93
CA LEU A 75 -12.45 12.53 -3.36
C LEU A 75 -12.18 11.02 -3.34
N GLY A 76 -13.19 10.22 -3.01
CA GLY A 76 -13.10 8.76 -3.07
C GLY A 76 -12.81 8.26 -4.49
N TRP A 77 -13.50 8.81 -5.50
CA TRP A 77 -13.26 8.46 -6.90
C TRP A 77 -11.87 8.89 -7.38
N ILE A 78 -11.44 10.10 -7.04
CA ILE A 78 -10.07 10.58 -7.37
C ILE A 78 -9.02 9.67 -6.74
N GLN A 79 -9.19 9.28 -5.48
CA GLN A 79 -8.27 8.37 -4.80
C GLN A 79 -8.26 6.99 -5.47
N TYR A 80 -9.39 6.44 -5.84
CA TYR A 80 -9.50 5.18 -6.55
C TYR A 80 -8.76 5.22 -7.90
N GLU A 81 -9.02 6.22 -8.73
CA GLU A 81 -8.36 6.35 -10.04
C GLU A 81 -6.85 6.61 -9.91
N LYS A 82 -6.44 7.36 -8.89
CA LYS A 82 -5.02 7.56 -8.57
C LYS A 82 -4.33 6.24 -8.21
N VAL A 83 -4.94 5.43 -7.35
CA VAL A 83 -4.40 4.11 -6.99
C VAL A 83 -4.30 3.22 -8.21
N LYS A 84 -5.36 3.15 -9.00
CA LYS A 84 -5.40 2.35 -10.22
C LYS A 84 -4.33 2.76 -11.23
N TRP A 85 -4.17 4.06 -11.44
CA TRP A 85 -3.12 4.58 -12.34
C TRP A 85 -1.71 4.25 -11.82
N LEU A 86 -1.47 4.43 -10.51
CA LEU A 86 -0.20 4.11 -9.90
C LEU A 86 0.09 2.60 -9.95
N GLN A 87 -0.90 1.75 -9.70
CA GLN A 87 -0.74 0.30 -9.78
C GLN A 87 -0.39 -0.17 -11.19
N ASN A 88 -1.03 0.40 -12.21
CA ASN A 88 -0.73 0.09 -13.60
C ASN A 88 0.68 0.51 -14.04
N ASN A 89 1.22 1.58 -13.44
CA ASN A 89 2.57 2.07 -13.75
C ASN A 89 3.65 1.46 -12.83
N ASN A 90 3.26 0.74 -11.78
CA ASN A 90 4.16 0.11 -10.83
C ASN A 90 3.63 -1.29 -10.46
N PRO A 91 3.55 -2.23 -11.40
CA PRO A 91 2.95 -3.54 -11.17
C PRO A 91 3.70 -4.35 -10.10
N GLU A 92 4.99 -4.08 -9.93
CA GLU A 92 5.87 -4.79 -8.98
C GLU A 92 5.81 -4.23 -7.56
N VAL A 93 5.06 -3.15 -7.34
CA VAL A 93 4.92 -2.55 -6.01
C VAL A 93 3.64 -3.05 -5.34
N PRO A 94 3.73 -3.96 -4.37
CA PRO A 94 2.54 -4.47 -3.68
C PRO A 94 1.96 -3.41 -2.74
N GLY A 95 0.67 -3.53 -2.45
CA GLY A 95 0.01 -2.76 -1.42
C GLY A 95 -0.07 -1.24 -1.64
N LEU A 96 -0.10 -0.76 -2.89
CA LEU A 96 -0.19 0.68 -3.19
C LEU A 96 -1.41 1.35 -2.56
N VAL A 97 -2.53 0.64 -2.42
CA VAL A 97 -3.73 1.13 -1.72
C VAL A 97 -3.38 1.56 -0.28
N TYR A 98 -2.63 0.72 0.43
CA TYR A 98 -2.21 0.98 1.81
C TYR A 98 -1.13 2.06 1.91
N LYS A 99 -0.25 2.14 0.89
CA LYS A 99 0.78 3.20 0.81
C LYS A 99 0.17 4.58 0.69
N LEU A 100 -0.98 4.68 0.04
CA LEU A 100 -1.69 5.92 -0.22
C LEU A 100 -2.80 6.21 0.80
N ALA A 101 -3.06 5.30 1.74
CA ALA A 101 -4.02 5.53 2.81
C ALA A 101 -3.60 6.70 3.71
N PRO A 102 -4.56 7.45 4.27
CA PRO A 102 -4.26 8.52 5.21
C PRO A 102 -3.44 8.03 6.41
N LEU A 103 -2.58 8.90 6.94
CA LEU A 103 -1.69 8.57 8.06
C LEU A 103 -2.44 8.23 9.35
N ASP A 104 -3.62 8.78 9.55
CA ASP A 104 -4.41 8.63 10.79
C ASP A 104 -4.90 7.20 11.04
N ASP A 105 -5.02 6.37 9.99
CA ASP A 105 -5.40 4.96 10.11
C ASP A 105 -4.20 4.01 10.36
N LYS A 106 -3.00 4.56 10.51
CA LYS A 106 -1.73 3.79 10.53
C LYS A 106 -1.21 3.44 11.93
N MET A 107 -2.04 3.42 12.94
CA MET A 107 -1.61 2.83 14.22
C MET A 107 -1.39 1.33 14.04
N ARG A 108 -0.10 0.96 13.93
CA ARG A 108 0.32 -0.44 13.81
C ARG A 108 -0.14 -1.23 15.05
N LYS A 109 -0.93 -2.27 14.81
CA LYS A 109 -1.50 -3.10 15.87
C LYS A 109 -0.66 -4.38 16.05
N LEU A 110 0.52 -4.25 16.61
CA LEU A 110 1.43 -5.39 16.83
C LEU A 110 1.25 -6.08 18.19
N GLY A 111 0.27 -5.67 19.00
CA GLY A 111 0.08 -6.20 20.34
C GLY A 111 -0.20 -7.71 20.37
N ASN A 112 -1.06 -8.21 19.50
CA ASN A 112 -1.36 -9.64 19.43
C ASN A 112 -0.21 -10.44 18.81
N VAL A 113 0.51 -9.88 17.84
CA VAL A 113 1.71 -10.52 17.25
C VAL A 113 2.82 -10.68 18.31
N ARG A 114 3.02 -9.66 19.15
CA ARG A 114 3.97 -9.75 20.29
C ARG A 114 3.58 -10.87 21.25
N LYS A 115 2.30 -10.99 21.61
CA LYS A 115 1.81 -12.07 22.48
C LYS A 115 2.01 -13.44 21.82
N LEU A 116 1.76 -13.56 20.54
CA LEU A 116 1.97 -14.80 19.79
C LEU A 116 3.45 -15.21 19.82
N TRP A 117 4.36 -14.31 19.47
CA TRP A 117 5.79 -14.61 19.50
C TRP A 117 6.32 -14.85 20.91
N ALA A 118 5.79 -14.18 21.95
CA ALA A 118 6.14 -14.49 23.34
C ALA A 118 5.80 -15.93 23.70
N ALA A 119 4.58 -16.39 23.38
CA ALA A 119 4.18 -17.79 23.64
C ALA A 119 4.97 -18.83 22.82
N ILE A 120 5.40 -18.48 21.61
CA ILE A 120 6.29 -19.31 20.80
C ILE A 120 7.67 -19.40 21.46
N LEU A 121 8.26 -18.28 21.86
CA LEU A 121 9.58 -18.22 22.52
C LEU A 121 9.60 -18.94 23.88
N GLU A 122 8.50 -18.95 24.61
CA GLU A 122 8.31 -19.75 25.82
C GLU A 122 8.23 -21.26 25.52
N SER A 123 7.80 -21.62 24.33
CA SER A 123 7.60 -23.01 23.92
C SER A 123 8.80 -23.66 23.25
N THR A 124 9.63 -22.86 22.58
CA THR A 124 10.79 -23.34 21.81
C THR A 124 11.81 -22.23 21.61
N SER A 125 13.05 -22.63 21.31
CA SER A 125 14.10 -21.66 20.97
C SER A 125 13.92 -21.16 19.53
N VAL A 126 13.89 -19.84 19.36
CA VAL A 126 13.87 -19.16 18.05
C VAL A 126 15.18 -18.40 17.90
N ILE A 127 15.78 -18.47 16.73
CA ILE A 127 17.08 -17.84 16.44
C ILE A 127 16.86 -16.48 15.78
N ASP A 128 17.56 -15.46 16.23
CA ASP A 128 17.57 -14.17 15.54
C ASP A 128 18.15 -14.34 14.13
N VAL A 129 17.39 -13.93 13.12
CA VAL A 129 17.73 -14.13 11.71
C VAL A 129 19.04 -13.44 11.32
N PHE A 130 19.36 -12.32 11.97
CA PHE A 130 20.54 -11.49 11.63
C PHE A 130 21.75 -11.75 12.52
N LYS A 131 21.53 -12.09 13.81
CA LYS A 131 22.61 -12.39 14.77
C LYS A 131 23.03 -13.83 14.81
N ASP A 132 22.14 -14.75 14.41
CA ASP A 132 22.36 -16.20 14.54
C ASP A 132 22.44 -16.68 16.02
N GLU A 133 21.82 -15.95 16.92
CA GLU A 133 21.77 -16.21 18.36
C GLU A 133 20.36 -16.46 18.83
N PRO A 134 20.13 -17.25 19.89
CA PRO A 134 18.80 -17.42 20.46
C PRO A 134 18.21 -16.10 20.96
N ILE A 135 16.95 -15.83 20.58
CA ILE A 135 16.21 -14.66 21.03
C ILE A 135 15.84 -14.84 22.51
N LYS A 136 16.16 -13.84 23.33
CA LYS A 136 15.81 -13.83 24.75
C LYS A 136 14.38 -13.34 24.95
N VAL A 137 13.58 -14.11 25.69
CA VAL A 137 12.22 -13.72 26.07
C VAL A 137 12.26 -12.36 26.81
N GLY A 138 11.43 -11.43 26.38
CA GLY A 138 11.35 -10.09 26.96
C GLY A 138 12.40 -9.08 26.49
N ALA A 139 13.37 -9.47 25.65
CA ALA A 139 14.42 -8.59 25.12
C ALA A 139 14.42 -8.60 23.57
N TYR A 140 13.26 -8.53 22.97
CA TYR A 140 13.09 -8.51 21.50
C TYR A 140 12.02 -7.52 21.07
N ASP A 141 12.14 -7.05 19.85
CA ASP A 141 11.09 -6.34 19.13
C ASP A 141 10.46 -7.26 18.09
N VAL A 142 9.23 -6.94 17.69
CA VAL A 142 8.62 -7.52 16.49
C VAL A 142 8.83 -6.54 15.34
N ASP A 143 9.50 -7.01 14.31
CA ASP A 143 9.76 -6.21 13.11
C ASP A 143 9.53 -7.04 11.83
N HIS A 144 9.50 -6.36 10.71
CA HIS A 144 9.33 -6.95 9.39
C HIS A 144 10.65 -7.54 8.86
N PHE A 145 10.58 -8.71 8.25
CA PHE A 145 11.71 -9.24 7.48
C PHE A 145 11.95 -8.37 6.23
N ILE A 146 10.95 -8.23 5.38
CA ILE A 146 10.94 -7.23 4.32
C ILE A 146 10.47 -5.91 4.93
N PRO A 147 11.28 -4.83 4.93
CA PRO A 147 10.95 -3.60 5.63
C PRO A 147 9.57 -3.04 5.27
N TRP A 148 8.90 -2.45 6.25
CA TRP A 148 7.57 -1.89 6.09
C TRP A 148 7.47 -0.87 4.95
N SER A 149 8.52 -0.10 4.67
CA SER A 149 8.56 0.86 3.56
C SER A 149 8.39 0.22 2.17
N PHE A 150 8.65 -1.08 2.03
CA PHE A 150 8.45 -1.83 0.78
C PHE A 150 7.07 -2.45 0.67
N VAL A 151 6.57 -3.08 1.73
CA VAL A 151 5.30 -3.81 1.70
C VAL A 151 4.12 -3.04 2.29
N MET A 152 4.37 -2.13 3.24
CA MET A 152 3.40 -1.26 3.94
C MET A 152 2.15 -1.99 4.45
N ASN A 153 2.31 -3.21 4.87
CA ASN A 153 1.30 -4.00 5.58
C ASN A 153 1.95 -4.69 6.78
N ASP A 154 1.13 -5.07 7.73
CA ASP A 154 1.54 -5.81 8.92
C ASP A 154 1.09 -7.28 8.81
N GLU A 155 1.28 -7.91 7.65
CA GLU A 155 0.96 -9.32 7.48
C GLU A 155 1.88 -10.21 8.32
N LEU A 156 1.27 -11.19 8.99
CA LEU A 156 1.95 -12.02 9.98
C LEU A 156 3.13 -12.80 9.40
N TRP A 157 3.03 -13.23 8.13
CA TRP A 157 4.11 -13.96 7.46
C TRP A 157 5.42 -13.16 7.37
N ASN A 158 5.34 -11.83 7.40
CA ASN A 158 6.50 -10.94 7.31
C ASN A 158 6.98 -10.43 8.68
N LEU A 159 6.25 -10.74 9.76
CA LEU A 159 6.56 -10.27 11.11
C LEU A 159 7.33 -11.34 11.89
N MET A 160 8.47 -10.96 12.44
CA MET A 160 9.34 -11.85 13.20
C MET A 160 9.90 -11.17 14.45
N PRO A 161 10.28 -11.94 15.49
CA PRO A 161 11.03 -11.40 16.60
C PRO A 161 12.48 -11.16 16.18
N MET A 162 13.07 -10.09 16.65
CA MET A 162 14.47 -9.77 16.49
C MET A 162 15.02 -9.02 17.70
N ASP A 163 16.32 -9.06 17.89
CA ASP A 163 17.00 -8.32 18.96
C ASP A 163 16.75 -6.81 18.83
N SER A 164 16.32 -6.19 19.94
CA SER A 164 15.94 -4.77 19.92
C SER A 164 17.08 -3.82 19.54
N SER A 165 18.33 -4.20 19.81
CA SER A 165 19.49 -3.39 19.42
C SER A 165 19.75 -3.37 17.91
N LEU A 166 19.35 -4.44 17.21
CA LEU A 166 19.47 -4.53 15.75
C LEU A 166 18.37 -3.81 15.01
N ASN A 167 17.18 -3.73 15.59
CA ASN A 167 16.04 -3.10 14.95
C ASN A 167 16.36 -1.65 14.52
N SER A 168 17.04 -0.89 15.39
CA SER A 168 17.48 0.47 15.10
C SER A 168 18.54 0.54 13.98
N SER A 169 19.42 -0.47 13.87
CA SER A 169 20.52 -0.47 12.89
C SER A 169 20.14 -1.04 11.53
N LYS A 170 19.15 -1.95 11.47
CA LYS A 170 18.64 -2.52 10.23
C LYS A 170 18.03 -1.44 9.32
N SER A 171 17.31 -0.47 9.91
CA SER A 171 16.64 0.58 9.16
C SER A 171 15.77 0.02 8.02
N ASN A 172 15.63 0.74 6.92
CA ASN A 172 14.84 0.35 5.74
C ASN A 172 15.64 -0.43 4.68
N ARG A 173 16.66 -1.18 5.07
CA ARG A 173 17.46 -1.98 4.13
C ARG A 173 16.80 -3.34 3.89
N LEU A 174 16.68 -3.73 2.62
CA LEU A 174 16.29 -5.08 2.26
C LEU A 174 17.34 -6.09 2.77
N PRO A 175 16.92 -7.19 3.39
CA PRO A 175 17.84 -8.25 3.78
C PRO A 175 18.47 -8.90 2.54
N GLN A 176 19.71 -9.38 2.67
CA GLN A 176 20.33 -10.23 1.66
C GLN A 176 19.59 -11.58 1.64
N TRP A 177 18.85 -11.82 0.56
CA TRP A 177 17.93 -12.95 0.44
C TRP A 177 18.61 -14.29 0.70
N GLU A 178 19.66 -14.59 -0.04
CA GLU A 178 20.39 -15.87 0.03
C GLU A 178 20.98 -16.15 1.42
N LYS A 179 21.28 -15.09 2.17
CA LYS A 179 21.87 -15.20 3.51
C LYS A 179 20.84 -15.41 4.60
N PHE A 180 19.70 -14.75 4.49
CA PHE A 180 18.77 -14.63 5.63
C PHE A 180 17.43 -15.33 5.41
N PHE A 181 17.00 -15.57 4.17
CA PHE A 181 15.68 -16.14 3.88
C PHE A 181 15.45 -17.48 4.57
N MET A 182 16.39 -18.43 4.48
CA MET A 182 16.21 -19.75 5.06
C MET A 182 16.09 -19.74 6.59
N LYS A 183 16.76 -18.79 7.26
CA LYS A 183 16.64 -18.61 8.72
C LYS A 183 15.27 -18.03 9.08
N PHE A 184 14.84 -17.06 8.31
CA PHE A 184 13.51 -16.45 8.43
C PHE A 184 12.41 -17.49 8.19
N ALA A 185 12.47 -18.23 7.09
CA ALA A 185 11.52 -19.29 6.74
C ALA A 185 11.43 -20.36 7.82
N LYS A 186 12.57 -20.75 8.41
CA LYS A 186 12.61 -21.69 9.55
C LYS A 186 11.82 -21.17 10.75
N ASN A 187 11.98 -19.90 11.11
CA ASN A 187 11.24 -19.32 12.23
C ASN A 187 9.73 -19.22 11.94
N GLN A 188 9.35 -18.87 10.71
CA GLN A 188 7.95 -18.85 10.29
C GLN A 188 7.34 -20.26 10.28
N TYR A 189 8.12 -21.28 9.89
CA TYR A 189 7.66 -22.65 9.94
C TYR A 189 7.48 -23.16 11.38
N VAL A 190 8.35 -22.80 12.31
CA VAL A 190 8.17 -23.08 13.75
C VAL A 190 6.87 -22.48 14.27
N MET A 191 6.54 -21.26 13.89
CA MET A 191 5.24 -20.64 14.22
C MET A 191 4.10 -21.46 13.62
N TYR A 192 4.18 -21.83 12.34
CA TYR A 192 3.19 -22.64 11.65
C TYR A 192 2.95 -23.97 12.37
N GLU A 193 3.98 -24.73 12.71
CA GLU A 193 3.84 -26.01 13.44
C GLU A 193 3.13 -25.80 14.79
N LEU A 194 3.62 -24.86 15.60
CA LEU A 194 3.05 -24.61 16.92
C LEU A 194 1.59 -24.10 16.88
N VAL A 195 1.23 -23.34 15.87
CA VAL A 195 -0.16 -22.91 15.64
C VAL A 195 -1.08 -24.12 15.40
N HIS A 196 -0.58 -25.14 14.69
CA HIS A 196 -1.37 -26.35 14.42
C HIS A 196 -1.34 -27.36 15.55
N GLU A 197 -0.29 -27.38 16.37
CA GLU A 197 -0.12 -28.34 17.47
C GLU A 197 -0.74 -27.84 18.80
N LYS A 198 -0.55 -26.56 19.16
CA LYS A 198 -0.92 -26.00 20.47
C LYS A 198 -2.14 -25.09 20.41
N ALA A 199 -3.25 -25.52 21.05
CA ALA A 199 -4.49 -24.76 21.05
C ALA A 199 -4.36 -23.34 21.62
N GLY A 200 -3.49 -23.13 22.62
CA GLY A 200 -3.21 -21.79 23.18
C GLY A 200 -2.56 -20.86 22.19
N ILE A 201 -1.56 -21.34 21.45
CA ILE A 201 -0.86 -20.58 20.41
C ILE A 201 -1.80 -20.31 19.22
N ARG A 202 -2.64 -21.28 18.84
CA ARG A 202 -3.66 -21.10 17.81
C ARG A 202 -4.60 -19.95 18.12
N LYS A 203 -5.10 -19.82 19.37
CA LYS A 203 -5.96 -18.71 19.77
C LYS A 203 -5.28 -17.35 19.64
N LEU A 204 -4.00 -17.28 19.95
CA LEU A 204 -3.21 -16.04 19.78
C LEU A 204 -3.02 -15.72 18.28
N TYR A 205 -2.73 -16.73 17.47
CA TYR A 205 -2.66 -16.58 16.01
C TYR A 205 -3.99 -16.08 15.43
N GLU A 206 -5.13 -16.68 15.81
CA GLU A 206 -6.45 -16.22 15.40
C GLU A 206 -6.75 -14.77 15.84
N SER A 207 -6.23 -14.35 16.98
CA SER A 207 -6.35 -12.95 17.43
C SER A 207 -5.58 -11.96 16.55
N CYS A 208 -4.52 -12.39 15.90
CA CYS A 208 -3.78 -11.56 14.94
C CYS A 208 -4.61 -11.21 13.71
N TYR A 209 -5.54 -12.06 13.30
CA TYR A 209 -6.45 -11.79 12.18
C TYR A 209 -7.33 -10.55 12.37
N ARG A 210 -7.58 -10.15 13.61
CA ARG A 210 -8.40 -8.98 13.93
C ARG A 210 -7.63 -7.67 13.79
N ASP A 211 -6.32 -7.74 13.94
CA ASP A 211 -5.46 -6.56 14.04
C ASP A 211 -4.65 -6.31 12.77
N ASN A 212 -4.31 -7.37 12.06
CA ASN A 212 -3.36 -7.34 10.96
C ASN A 212 -4.04 -7.72 9.65
N LEU A 213 -3.51 -7.17 8.56
CA LEU A 213 -3.93 -7.57 7.23
C LEU A 213 -3.41 -8.97 6.94
N HIS A 214 -4.35 -9.88 6.67
CA HIS A 214 -4.02 -11.21 6.17
C HIS A 214 -4.49 -11.30 4.73
N SER A 215 -3.57 -11.59 3.83
CA SER A 215 -3.94 -11.94 2.48
C SER A 215 -4.69 -13.26 2.45
N ILE A 216 -5.62 -13.40 1.51
CA ILE A 216 -6.31 -14.67 1.25
C ILE A 216 -5.28 -15.76 0.96
N TRP A 217 -4.25 -15.43 0.19
CA TRP A 217 -3.13 -16.29 -0.12
C TRP A 217 -2.45 -16.84 1.15
N ALA A 218 -2.07 -15.98 2.10
CA ALA A 218 -1.39 -16.44 3.32
C ALA A 218 -2.25 -17.41 4.13
N SER A 219 -3.55 -17.18 4.23
CA SER A 219 -4.45 -18.06 4.98
C SER A 219 -4.77 -19.37 4.27
N GLN A 220 -4.94 -19.35 2.95
CA GLN A 220 -5.35 -20.52 2.16
C GLN A 220 -4.18 -21.38 1.69
N GLU A 221 -3.02 -20.79 1.45
CA GLU A 221 -1.86 -21.49 0.91
C GLU A 221 -0.78 -21.66 1.99
N LEU A 222 -0.20 -20.57 2.49
CA LEU A 222 0.94 -20.62 3.40
C LEU A 222 0.61 -21.29 4.74
N TYR A 223 -0.48 -20.86 5.39
CA TYR A 223 -0.89 -21.39 6.70
C TYR A 223 -1.91 -22.55 6.62
N ARG A 224 -2.11 -23.12 5.44
CA ARG A 224 -2.96 -24.29 5.26
C ARG A 224 -2.43 -25.45 6.08
N LYS A 225 -3.27 -26.05 6.89
CA LYS A 225 -2.90 -27.23 7.69
C LYS A 225 -2.48 -28.40 6.80
N GLY A 226 -1.34 -28.98 7.10
CA GLY A 226 -0.80 -30.16 6.41
C GLY A 226 0.30 -29.84 5.40
N ASN A 227 0.69 -28.58 5.21
CA ASN A 227 1.88 -28.26 4.40
C ASN A 227 3.11 -28.93 5.01
N SER A 228 3.86 -29.63 4.19
CA SER A 228 5.21 -30.07 4.56
C SER A 228 6.14 -28.85 4.70
N LYS A 229 7.31 -29.07 5.28
CA LYS A 229 8.31 -28.00 5.43
C LYS A 229 8.76 -27.44 4.09
N GLU A 230 8.98 -28.32 3.12
CA GLU A 230 9.37 -27.98 1.76
C GLU A 230 8.29 -27.18 1.04
N GLU A 231 7.02 -27.60 1.15
CA GLU A 231 5.88 -26.88 0.61
C GLU A 231 5.75 -25.49 1.23
N PHE A 232 5.82 -25.41 2.58
CA PHE A 232 5.74 -24.13 3.29
C PHE A 232 6.83 -23.16 2.84
N TYR A 233 8.07 -23.64 2.70
CA TYR A 233 9.20 -22.81 2.26
C TYR A 233 9.02 -22.33 0.82
N GLY A 234 8.61 -23.23 -0.09
CA GLY A 234 8.37 -22.87 -1.48
C GLY A 234 7.20 -21.91 -1.69
N ILE A 235 6.20 -21.92 -0.79
CA ILE A 235 5.08 -20.94 -0.83
C ILE A 235 5.53 -19.58 -0.25
N LEU A 236 6.41 -19.61 0.76
CA LEU A 236 6.91 -18.39 1.41
C LEU A 236 7.93 -17.65 0.54
N GLU A 237 8.69 -18.35 -0.31
CA GLU A 237 9.68 -17.81 -1.24
C GLU A 237 9.02 -17.03 -2.39
#